data_7f19034910da6ffd88cfd24f9963e37e
#
_entry.id   7f19034910da6ffd88cfd24f9963e37e
#
_cell.length_a   1.000
_cell.length_b   1.000
_cell.length_c   1.000
_cell.angle_alpha   90.00
_cell.angle_beta   90.00
_cell.angle_gamma   90.00
#
_symmetry.space_group_name_H-M   'P 1'
#
loop_
_entity.id
_entity.type
_entity.pdbx_description
1 polymer ?
#
loop_
_entity_poly.entity_id
_entity_poly.type
_entity_poly.pdbx_seq_one_letter_code
_entity_poly.pdbx_strand_id
1 'polypeptide(L)'
;MPKINIAVVESDPLRFVGFRTLFDTESDLELSAATLADLQSKSNVDLVLLGSRSAQNLFDVMASLKASRPDLRIIVVGSGADDETILKAIAAGAKGYVDEAAAPSDFIMAIRIVHQGSVWAPRRVLSMFIERVSASPGRIFPAGRVTFTDREKEVLELLVVGRSNKEIGAALGIEERTVKAHVAKLMRKVGVQNRIALSVHAITHSLVTANK
;
A
#
# COMPACT_ATOMS: atom_id res chain seq x y z
N MET A 1 6.32 -8.47 -19.98
CA MET A 1 6.46 -7.73 -18.71
C MET A 1 6.50 -8.73 -17.57
N PRO A 2 7.19 -8.47 -16.46
CA PRO A 2 7.12 -9.37 -15.30
C PRO A 2 5.68 -9.42 -14.81
N LYS A 3 5.19 -10.63 -14.52
CA LYS A 3 3.85 -10.85 -13.97
C LYS A 3 3.78 -10.34 -12.52
N ILE A 4 2.62 -9.86 -12.12
CA ILE A 4 2.30 -9.50 -10.74
C ILE A 4 1.71 -10.75 -10.07
N ASN A 5 2.41 -11.30 -9.09
CA ASN A 5 1.96 -12.47 -8.34
C ASN A 5 1.04 -12.06 -7.20
N ILE A 6 -0.21 -12.45 -7.30
CA ILE A 6 -1.28 -12.06 -6.39
C ILE A 6 -1.72 -13.28 -5.58
N ALA A 7 -1.60 -13.18 -4.26
CA ALA A 7 -2.20 -14.14 -3.35
C ALA A 7 -3.59 -13.67 -2.94
N VAL A 8 -4.58 -14.53 -3.04
CA VAL A 8 -5.95 -14.25 -2.61
C VAL A 8 -6.22 -15.03 -1.32
N VAL A 9 -6.49 -14.31 -0.25
CA VAL A 9 -6.93 -14.87 1.03
C VAL A 9 -8.42 -14.57 1.16
N GLU A 10 -9.22 -15.58 0.88
CA GLU A 10 -10.67 -15.48 0.87
C GLU A 10 -11.28 -16.75 1.50
N SER A 11 -12.26 -16.56 2.37
CA SER A 11 -12.97 -17.66 3.04
C SER A 11 -14.05 -18.30 2.17
N ASP A 12 -14.55 -17.55 1.17
CA ASP A 12 -15.57 -18.03 0.24
C ASP A 12 -14.92 -18.54 -1.07
N PRO A 13 -14.99 -19.86 -1.36
CA PRO A 13 -14.41 -20.42 -2.58
C PRO A 13 -15.01 -19.85 -3.87
N LEU A 14 -16.30 -19.46 -3.87
CA LEU A 14 -16.94 -18.88 -5.05
C LEU A 14 -16.33 -17.52 -5.40
N ARG A 15 -15.94 -16.75 -4.41
CA ARG A 15 -15.26 -15.46 -4.62
C ARG A 15 -13.88 -15.64 -5.24
N PHE A 16 -13.15 -16.67 -4.82
CA PHE A 16 -11.86 -16.98 -5.46
C PHE A 16 -12.05 -17.34 -6.93
N VAL A 17 -13.05 -18.15 -7.27
CA VAL A 17 -13.39 -18.47 -8.65
C VAL A 17 -13.76 -17.20 -9.43
N GLY A 18 -14.55 -16.31 -8.82
CA GLY A 18 -14.90 -15.01 -9.39
C GLY A 18 -13.66 -14.17 -9.71
N PHE A 19 -12.73 -14.02 -8.78
CA PHE A 19 -11.46 -13.31 -9.04
C PHE A 19 -10.66 -13.96 -10.15
N ARG A 20 -10.56 -15.29 -10.18
CA ARG A 20 -9.83 -15.99 -11.23
C ARG A 20 -10.42 -15.72 -12.60
N THR A 21 -11.73 -15.80 -12.74
CA THR A 21 -12.42 -15.49 -13.99
C THR A 21 -12.23 -14.02 -14.41
N LEU A 22 -12.27 -13.10 -13.45
CA LEU A 22 -12.13 -11.68 -13.67
C LEU A 22 -10.73 -11.29 -14.19
N PHE A 23 -9.70 -12.00 -13.76
CA PHE A 23 -8.31 -11.70 -14.15
C PHE A 23 -7.77 -12.63 -15.26
N ASP A 24 -8.56 -13.59 -15.74
CA ASP A 24 -8.11 -14.60 -16.73
C ASP A 24 -7.69 -13.97 -18.07
N THR A 25 -8.22 -12.79 -18.38
CA THR A 25 -7.85 -12.03 -19.58
C THR A 25 -6.61 -11.15 -19.41
N GLU A 26 -6.11 -10.98 -18.18
CA GLU A 26 -5.01 -10.08 -17.85
C GLU A 26 -3.68 -10.85 -17.82
N SER A 27 -2.94 -10.81 -18.91
CA SER A 27 -1.69 -11.60 -19.09
C SER A 27 -0.57 -11.21 -18.13
N ASP A 28 -0.65 -10.04 -17.52
CA ASP A 28 0.31 -9.50 -16.55
C ASP A 28 -0.05 -9.82 -15.08
N LEU A 29 -1.18 -10.49 -14.82
CA LEU A 29 -1.63 -10.86 -13.48
C LEU A 29 -1.61 -12.38 -13.31
N GLU A 30 -1.10 -12.86 -12.18
CA GLU A 30 -1.10 -14.28 -11.82
C GLU A 30 -1.68 -14.46 -10.42
N LEU A 31 -2.82 -15.18 -10.34
CA LEU A 31 -3.53 -15.41 -9.08
C LEU A 31 -3.24 -16.78 -8.50
N SER A 32 -3.06 -16.82 -7.19
CA SER A 32 -3.01 -18.05 -6.42
C SER A 32 -3.87 -17.93 -5.16
N ALA A 33 -4.60 -19.00 -4.83
CA ALA A 33 -5.22 -19.09 -3.52
C ALA A 33 -4.14 -19.24 -2.45
N ALA A 34 -4.34 -18.60 -1.30
CA ALA A 34 -3.42 -18.70 -0.19
C ALA A 34 -4.17 -18.62 1.14
N THR A 35 -3.64 -19.30 2.14
CA THR A 35 -4.03 -19.08 3.54
C THR A 35 -3.13 -18.03 4.18
N LEU A 36 -3.52 -17.53 5.35
CA LEU A 36 -2.67 -16.60 6.12
C LEU A 36 -1.33 -17.26 6.50
N ALA A 37 -1.29 -18.56 6.76
CA ALA A 37 -0.07 -19.29 7.05
C ALA A 37 0.86 -19.36 5.82
N ASP A 38 0.30 -19.57 4.63
CA ASP A 38 1.07 -19.59 3.38
C ASP A 38 1.78 -18.27 3.13
N LEU A 39 1.17 -17.14 3.50
CA LEU A 39 1.76 -15.82 3.27
C LEU A 39 3.04 -15.58 4.08
N GLN A 40 3.23 -16.29 5.17
CA GLN A 40 4.46 -16.17 5.99
C GLN A 40 5.65 -16.87 5.32
N SER A 41 5.41 -17.93 4.55
CA SER A 41 6.45 -18.77 3.92
C SER A 41 6.67 -18.48 2.44
N LYS A 42 5.65 -18.04 1.69
CA LYS A 42 5.73 -17.78 0.25
C LYS A 42 6.46 -16.47 -0.03
N SER A 43 7.67 -16.55 -0.56
CA SER A 43 8.47 -15.38 -0.96
C SER A 43 8.01 -14.75 -2.29
N ASN A 44 7.35 -15.51 -3.16
CA ASN A 44 6.97 -15.06 -4.51
C ASN A 44 5.53 -14.49 -4.54
N VAL A 45 5.23 -13.54 -3.65
CA VAL A 45 3.96 -12.82 -3.63
C VAL A 45 4.24 -11.33 -3.59
N ASP A 46 3.78 -10.61 -4.62
CA ASP A 46 3.92 -9.16 -4.74
C ASP A 46 2.81 -8.41 -4.02
N LEU A 47 1.61 -8.99 -4.01
CA LEU A 47 0.40 -8.36 -3.51
C LEU A 47 -0.57 -9.41 -2.94
N VAL A 48 -1.30 -9.02 -1.89
CA VAL A 48 -2.37 -9.83 -1.30
C VAL A 48 -3.71 -9.13 -1.48
N LEU A 49 -4.69 -9.85 -2.02
CA LEU A 49 -6.11 -9.52 -1.88
C LEU A 49 -6.62 -10.21 -0.61
N LEU A 50 -6.93 -9.44 0.41
CA LEU A 50 -7.38 -9.94 1.70
C LEU A 50 -8.87 -9.64 1.88
N GLY A 51 -9.69 -10.68 1.85
CA GLY A 51 -11.11 -10.57 2.14
C GLY A 51 -11.33 -10.10 3.58
N SER A 52 -12.14 -9.08 3.77
CA SER A 52 -12.40 -8.51 5.11
C SER A 52 -13.05 -9.49 6.08
N ARG A 53 -13.72 -10.53 5.55
CA ARG A 53 -14.36 -11.61 6.31
C ARG A 53 -13.48 -12.84 6.49
N SER A 54 -12.30 -12.86 5.89
CA SER A 54 -11.38 -14.01 5.94
C SER A 54 -10.64 -14.13 7.28
N ALA A 55 -10.82 -13.16 8.18
CA ALA A 55 -10.26 -13.17 9.52
C ALA A 55 -11.28 -12.57 10.51
N GLN A 56 -11.37 -13.16 11.72
CA GLN A 56 -12.20 -12.61 12.79
C GLN A 56 -11.72 -11.21 13.24
N ASN A 57 -10.41 -10.99 13.18
CA ASN A 57 -9.80 -9.69 13.45
C ASN A 57 -8.87 -9.29 12.30
N LEU A 58 -9.43 -8.58 11.33
CA LEU A 58 -8.71 -8.12 10.13
C LEU A 58 -7.44 -7.32 10.48
N PHE A 59 -7.54 -6.42 11.46
CA PHE A 59 -6.44 -5.51 11.80
C PHE A 59 -5.27 -6.22 12.46
N ASP A 60 -5.52 -7.21 13.32
CA ASP A 60 -4.46 -8.02 13.95
C ASP A 60 -3.74 -8.88 12.92
N VAL A 61 -4.49 -9.45 11.98
CA VAL A 61 -3.91 -10.19 10.85
C VAL A 61 -3.02 -9.30 10.00
N MET A 62 -3.48 -8.09 9.66
CA MET A 62 -2.70 -7.13 8.91
C MET A 62 -1.43 -6.72 9.67
N ALA A 63 -1.53 -6.46 10.97
CA ALA A 63 -0.38 -6.11 11.81
C ALA A 63 0.65 -7.25 11.84
N SER A 64 0.20 -8.50 12.01
CA SER A 64 1.07 -9.69 11.98
C SER A 64 1.76 -9.87 10.63
N LEU A 65 1.01 -9.75 9.53
CA LEU A 65 1.58 -9.83 8.18
C LEU A 65 2.61 -8.73 7.92
N LYS A 66 2.34 -7.51 8.39
CA LYS A 66 3.27 -6.37 8.24
C LYS A 66 4.51 -6.51 9.13
N ALA A 67 4.40 -7.13 10.29
CA ALA A 67 5.55 -7.40 11.15
C ALA A 67 6.49 -8.45 10.52
N SER A 68 5.94 -9.51 9.92
CA SER A 68 6.71 -10.58 9.27
C SER A 68 7.19 -10.20 7.86
N ARG A 69 6.39 -9.44 7.11
CA ARG A 69 6.65 -9.02 5.73
C ARG A 69 6.32 -7.54 5.51
N PRO A 70 7.19 -6.61 5.92
CA PRO A 70 6.96 -5.17 5.83
C PRO A 70 6.67 -4.66 4.41
N ASP A 71 7.28 -5.30 3.40
CA ASP A 71 7.15 -4.91 1.99
C ASP A 71 5.90 -5.49 1.31
N LEU A 72 5.18 -6.41 1.95
CA LEU A 72 3.98 -7.03 1.40
C LEU A 72 2.87 -5.99 1.21
N ARG A 73 2.36 -5.90 0.00
CA ARG A 73 1.24 -5.00 -0.35
C ARG A 73 -0.08 -5.70 -0.08
N ILE A 74 -0.94 -5.07 0.69
CA ILE A 74 -2.25 -5.61 1.04
C ILE A 74 -3.32 -4.69 0.48
N ILE A 75 -4.23 -5.26 -0.32
CA ILE A 75 -5.51 -4.66 -0.68
C ILE A 75 -6.59 -5.41 0.09
N VAL A 76 -7.36 -4.68 0.88
CA VAL A 76 -8.53 -5.23 1.57
C VAL A 76 -9.71 -5.22 0.61
N VAL A 77 -10.41 -6.34 0.53
CA VAL A 77 -11.66 -6.47 -0.24
C VAL A 77 -12.81 -6.69 0.75
N GLY A 78 -13.79 -5.81 0.75
CA GLY A 78 -14.91 -5.90 1.67
C GLY A 78 -16.17 -5.22 1.14
N SER A 79 -17.33 -5.46 1.77
CA SER A 79 -18.59 -4.82 1.37
C SER A 79 -19.10 -3.85 2.43
N GLY A 80 -19.66 -2.74 1.96
CA GLY A 80 -20.39 -1.80 2.79
C GLY A 80 -19.57 -1.15 3.92
N ALA A 81 -18.25 -1.12 3.82
CA ALA A 81 -17.44 -0.46 4.83
C ALA A 81 -17.64 1.05 4.77
N ASP A 82 -17.84 1.64 5.94
CA ASP A 82 -17.82 3.09 6.08
C ASP A 82 -16.39 3.66 5.92
N ASP A 83 -16.32 4.96 5.70
CA ASP A 83 -15.03 5.65 5.51
C ASP A 83 -14.08 5.48 6.70
N GLU A 84 -14.62 5.38 7.92
CA GLU A 84 -13.83 5.21 9.13
C GLU A 84 -13.16 3.83 9.16
N THR A 85 -13.86 2.79 8.74
CA THR A 85 -13.32 1.42 8.63
C THR A 85 -12.25 1.35 7.55
N ILE A 86 -12.50 1.96 6.38
CA ILE A 86 -11.50 2.04 5.31
C ILE A 86 -10.27 2.82 5.79
N LEU A 87 -10.49 3.94 6.48
CA LEU A 87 -9.42 4.76 7.04
C LEU A 87 -8.56 3.97 8.04
N LYS A 88 -9.18 3.18 8.91
CA LYS A 88 -8.46 2.29 9.85
C LYS A 88 -7.64 1.24 9.11
N ALA A 89 -8.16 0.66 8.03
CA ALA A 89 -7.41 -0.31 7.22
C ALA A 89 -6.17 0.34 6.58
N ILE A 90 -6.31 1.53 6.00
CA ILE A 90 -5.17 2.28 5.42
C ILE A 90 -4.16 2.67 6.53
N ALA A 91 -4.63 3.12 7.68
CA ALA A 91 -3.76 3.45 8.82
C ALA A 91 -3.00 2.22 9.36
N ALA A 92 -3.64 1.04 9.35
CA ALA A 92 -3.02 -0.24 9.71
C ALA A 92 -2.06 -0.79 8.64
N GLY A 93 -1.87 -0.07 7.51
CA GLY A 93 -0.87 -0.40 6.50
C GLY A 93 -1.42 -1.06 5.24
N ALA A 94 -2.75 -1.15 5.05
CA ALA A 94 -3.29 -1.51 3.75
C ALA A 94 -2.82 -0.51 2.69
N LYS A 95 -2.54 -1.01 1.50
CA LYS A 95 -2.22 -0.19 0.32
C LYS A 95 -3.44 0.07 -0.55
N GLY A 96 -4.53 -0.61 -0.27
CA GLY A 96 -5.79 -0.36 -0.96
C GLY A 96 -6.98 -0.93 -0.21
N TYR A 97 -8.14 -0.37 -0.53
CA TYR A 97 -9.44 -0.91 -0.21
C TYR A 97 -10.29 -0.91 -1.49
N VAL A 98 -10.91 -2.04 -1.78
CA VAL A 98 -11.83 -2.20 -2.92
C VAL A 98 -13.14 -2.76 -2.39
N ASP A 99 -14.26 -2.14 -2.75
CA ASP A 99 -15.57 -2.71 -2.45
C ASP A 99 -15.80 -3.97 -3.30
N GLU A 100 -16.36 -5.01 -2.71
CA GLU A 100 -16.61 -6.26 -3.42
C GLU A 100 -17.65 -6.13 -4.56
N ALA A 101 -18.46 -5.08 -4.54
CA ALA A 101 -19.38 -4.73 -5.61
C ALA A 101 -18.76 -3.79 -6.67
N ALA A 102 -17.48 -3.45 -6.55
CA ALA A 102 -16.78 -2.61 -7.51
C ALA A 102 -16.68 -3.29 -8.88
N ALA A 103 -16.57 -2.48 -9.93
CA ALA A 103 -16.41 -3.00 -11.28
C ALA A 103 -15.09 -3.79 -11.43
N PRO A 104 -15.04 -4.82 -12.31
CA PRO A 104 -13.83 -5.54 -12.62
C PRO A 104 -12.61 -4.65 -12.92
N SER A 105 -12.82 -3.59 -13.68
CA SER A 105 -11.79 -2.60 -14.00
C SER A 105 -11.15 -1.94 -12.79
N ASP A 106 -11.94 -1.72 -11.72
CA ASP A 106 -11.45 -1.08 -10.50
C ASP A 106 -10.50 -2.00 -9.72
N PHE A 107 -10.78 -3.31 -9.68
CA PHE A 107 -9.87 -4.30 -9.10
C PHE A 107 -8.54 -4.34 -9.85
N ILE A 108 -8.58 -4.41 -11.18
CA ILE A 108 -7.38 -4.44 -12.03
C ILE A 108 -6.57 -3.15 -11.83
N MET A 109 -7.24 -1.99 -11.82
CA MET A 109 -6.60 -0.70 -11.62
C MET A 109 -6.00 -0.59 -10.20
N ALA A 110 -6.74 -1.01 -9.17
CA ALA A 110 -6.25 -1.02 -7.79
C ALA A 110 -4.97 -1.86 -7.65
N ILE A 111 -4.95 -3.06 -8.22
CA ILE A 111 -3.78 -3.95 -8.21
C ILE A 111 -2.58 -3.27 -8.86
N ARG A 112 -2.73 -2.71 -10.06
CA ARG A 112 -1.64 -2.05 -10.79
C ARG A 112 -1.11 -0.82 -10.05
N ILE A 113 -2.01 0.03 -9.53
CA ILE A 113 -1.65 1.24 -8.78
C ILE A 113 -0.92 0.86 -7.47
N VAL A 114 -1.42 -0.13 -6.76
CA VAL A 114 -0.78 -0.59 -5.51
C VAL A 114 0.55 -1.29 -5.80
N HIS A 115 0.65 -2.05 -6.89
CA HIS A 115 1.92 -2.64 -7.32
C HIS A 115 2.96 -1.58 -7.69
N GLN A 116 2.56 -0.43 -8.21
CA GLN A 116 3.44 0.72 -8.46
C GLN A 116 3.85 1.48 -7.19
N GLY A 117 3.32 1.10 -6.03
CA GLY A 117 3.68 1.67 -4.72
C GLY A 117 2.78 2.83 -4.28
N SER A 118 1.70 3.11 -5.01
CA SER A 118 0.68 4.09 -4.63
C SER A 118 -0.40 3.46 -3.74
N VAL A 119 -1.38 4.24 -3.32
CA VAL A 119 -2.51 3.79 -2.49
C VAL A 119 -3.80 3.92 -3.29
N TRP A 120 -4.65 2.90 -3.20
CA TRP A 120 -5.98 2.88 -3.80
C TRP A 120 -7.05 2.95 -2.70
N ALA A 121 -7.72 4.09 -2.59
CA ALA A 121 -8.84 4.29 -1.67
C ALA A 121 -9.73 5.43 -2.17
N PRO A 122 -10.99 5.53 -1.68
CA PRO A 122 -11.85 6.68 -2.00
C PRO A 122 -11.15 7.99 -1.64
N ARG A 123 -11.26 9.00 -2.51
CA ARG A 123 -10.61 10.32 -2.29
C ARG A 123 -10.97 10.92 -0.94
N ARG A 124 -12.22 10.77 -0.51
CA ARG A 124 -12.71 11.26 0.79
C ARG A 124 -11.93 10.64 1.95
N VAL A 125 -11.68 9.33 1.90
CA VAL A 125 -10.90 8.62 2.93
C VAL A 125 -9.44 9.10 2.95
N LEU A 126 -8.85 9.32 1.78
CA LEU A 126 -7.49 9.86 1.69
C LEU A 126 -7.40 11.28 2.27
N SER A 127 -8.40 12.14 2.01
CA SER A 127 -8.48 13.48 2.60
C SER A 127 -8.58 13.40 4.13
N MET A 128 -9.48 12.57 4.65
CA MET A 128 -9.61 12.34 6.10
C MET A 128 -8.31 11.84 6.72
N PHE A 129 -7.59 10.95 6.03
CA PHE A 129 -6.29 10.45 6.49
C PHE A 129 -5.27 11.58 6.59
N ILE A 130 -5.16 12.42 5.56
CA ILE A 130 -4.27 13.58 5.53
C ILE A 130 -4.61 14.55 6.66
N GLU A 131 -5.88 14.88 6.85
CA GLU A 131 -6.35 15.77 7.91
C GLU A 131 -5.97 15.25 9.30
N ARG A 132 -6.20 13.96 9.58
CA ARG A 132 -5.83 13.34 10.87
C ARG A 132 -4.34 13.37 11.13
N VAL A 133 -3.55 13.03 10.12
CA VAL A 133 -2.09 13.07 10.22
C VAL A 133 -1.61 14.49 10.46
N SER A 134 -2.17 15.47 9.77
CA SER A 134 -1.83 16.89 9.92
C SER A 134 -2.26 17.47 11.27
N ALA A 135 -3.43 17.06 11.79
CA ALA A 135 -3.96 17.55 13.06
C ALA A 135 -3.23 16.99 14.31
N SER A 136 -2.55 15.85 14.19
CA SER A 136 -1.88 15.19 15.31
C SER A 136 -0.50 14.64 14.93
N PRO A 137 0.45 15.48 14.54
CA PRO A 137 1.76 15.04 14.06
C PRO A 137 2.53 14.19 15.06
N GLY A 138 2.44 14.54 16.34
CA GLY A 138 3.19 13.86 17.43
C GLY A 138 2.62 12.51 17.87
N ARG A 139 1.38 12.17 17.50
CA ARG A 139 0.74 10.90 17.88
C ARG A 139 1.03 9.77 16.90
N ILE A 140 1.33 10.12 15.65
CA ILE A 140 1.55 9.16 14.55
C ILE A 140 3.05 9.02 14.27
N PHE A 141 3.86 10.04 14.62
CA PHE A 141 5.27 10.09 14.31
C PHE A 141 6.10 10.30 15.57
N PRO A 142 7.08 9.42 15.87
CA PRO A 142 8.00 9.65 16.98
C PRO A 142 8.82 10.91 16.72
N ALA A 143 8.88 11.78 17.72
CA ALA A 143 9.69 13.00 17.72
C ALA A 143 11.18 12.64 17.83
N GLY A 144 11.85 12.42 16.70
CA GLY A 144 13.28 12.22 16.59
C GLY A 144 13.86 13.04 15.43
N ARG A 145 15.06 13.58 15.57
CA ARG A 145 15.80 14.18 14.44
C ARG A 145 16.18 13.06 13.48
N VAL A 146 15.36 12.87 12.43
CA VAL A 146 15.67 11.92 11.35
C VAL A 146 16.65 12.59 10.39
N THR A 147 17.82 12.02 10.23
CA THR A 147 18.78 12.46 9.21
C THR A 147 18.60 11.65 7.94
N PHE A 148 18.49 12.33 6.80
CA PHE A 148 18.38 11.71 5.49
C PHE A 148 19.70 11.89 4.72
N THR A 149 20.11 10.86 3.98
CA THR A 149 21.16 11.00 2.97
C THR A 149 20.65 11.84 1.80
N ASP A 150 21.54 12.40 0.99
CA ASP A 150 21.13 13.23 -0.15
C ASP A 150 20.25 12.44 -1.11
N ARG A 151 20.56 11.15 -1.33
CA ARG A 151 19.73 10.26 -2.15
C ARG A 151 18.35 10.01 -1.57
N GLU A 152 18.22 9.89 -0.27
CA GLU A 152 16.93 9.78 0.42
C GLU A 152 16.11 11.06 0.30
N LYS A 153 16.75 12.23 0.32
CA LYS A 153 16.07 13.53 0.11
C LYS A 153 15.54 13.64 -1.32
N GLU A 154 16.37 13.36 -2.33
CA GLU A 154 15.96 13.36 -3.75
C GLU A 154 14.74 12.47 -3.99
N VAL A 155 14.74 11.24 -3.44
CA VAL A 155 13.60 10.33 -3.54
C VAL A 155 12.37 10.92 -2.82
N LEU A 156 12.56 11.52 -1.64
CA LEU A 156 11.48 12.09 -0.85
C LEU A 156 10.84 13.30 -1.53
N GLU A 157 11.62 14.17 -2.16
CA GLU A 157 11.15 15.33 -2.93
C GLU A 157 10.24 14.91 -4.08
N LEU A 158 10.67 13.95 -4.89
CA LEU A 158 9.87 13.43 -6.00
C LEU A 158 8.62 12.68 -5.52
N LEU A 159 8.73 12.01 -4.37
CA LEU A 159 7.61 11.31 -3.76
C LEU A 159 6.53 12.27 -3.27
N VAL A 160 6.91 13.39 -2.67
CA VAL A 160 5.99 14.43 -2.16
C VAL A 160 5.19 15.09 -3.29
N VAL A 161 5.78 15.28 -4.46
CA VAL A 161 5.07 15.80 -5.64
C VAL A 161 4.24 14.73 -6.36
N GLY A 162 4.12 13.52 -5.79
CA GLY A 162 3.20 12.48 -6.25
C GLY A 162 3.76 11.54 -7.33
N ARG A 163 5.06 11.59 -7.64
CA ARG A 163 5.67 10.70 -8.65
C ARG A 163 5.59 9.23 -8.22
N SER A 164 5.25 8.34 -9.14
CA SER A 164 5.32 6.89 -8.94
C SER A 164 6.77 6.41 -8.79
N ASN A 165 6.99 5.21 -8.27
CA ASN A 165 8.35 4.67 -8.14
C ASN A 165 9.05 4.54 -9.50
N LYS A 166 8.31 4.23 -10.56
CA LYS A 166 8.82 4.18 -11.94
C LYS A 166 9.30 5.54 -12.43
N GLU A 167 8.49 6.59 -12.21
CA GLU A 167 8.85 7.97 -12.58
C GLU A 167 10.02 8.49 -11.74
N ILE A 168 10.07 8.17 -10.45
CA ILE A 168 11.21 8.50 -9.58
C ILE A 168 12.48 7.80 -10.10
N GLY A 169 12.38 6.52 -10.45
CA GLY A 169 13.49 5.76 -11.01
C GLY A 169 14.02 6.39 -12.30
N ALA A 170 13.11 6.73 -13.22
CA ALA A 170 13.47 7.42 -14.47
C ALA A 170 14.12 8.78 -14.22
N ALA A 171 13.59 9.58 -13.31
CA ALA A 171 14.12 10.91 -12.98
C ALA A 171 15.52 10.85 -12.32
N LEU A 172 15.78 9.82 -11.52
CA LEU A 172 17.02 9.68 -10.76
C LEU A 172 18.04 8.72 -11.39
N GLY A 173 17.73 8.10 -12.54
CA GLY A 173 18.61 7.18 -13.22
C GLY A 173 18.85 5.87 -12.45
N ILE A 174 17.86 5.38 -11.70
CA ILE A 174 17.94 4.14 -10.92
C ILE A 174 16.74 3.23 -11.21
N GLU A 175 16.90 1.95 -10.94
CA GLU A 175 15.83 0.98 -11.12
C GLU A 175 14.68 1.22 -10.14
N GLU A 176 13.45 0.92 -10.59
CA GLU A 176 12.24 1.02 -9.77
C GLU A 176 12.37 0.24 -8.45
N ARG A 177 13.00 -0.95 -8.47
CA ARG A 177 13.24 -1.75 -7.25
C ARG A 177 14.10 -1.00 -6.23
N THR A 178 15.06 -0.22 -6.69
CA THR A 178 15.94 0.60 -5.84
C THR A 178 15.13 1.74 -5.20
N VAL A 179 14.24 2.38 -5.97
CA VAL A 179 13.30 3.38 -5.43
C VAL A 179 12.40 2.76 -4.36
N LYS A 180 11.84 1.57 -4.61
CA LYS A 180 11.02 0.84 -3.61
C LYS A 180 11.81 0.62 -2.29
N ALA A 181 13.08 0.24 -2.38
CA ALA A 181 13.94 0.06 -1.20
C ALA A 181 14.18 1.40 -0.46
N HIS A 182 14.43 2.50 -1.18
CA HIS A 182 14.57 3.82 -0.57
C HIS A 182 13.29 4.26 0.14
N VAL A 183 12.13 4.12 -0.50
CA VAL A 183 10.83 4.46 0.09
C VAL A 183 10.54 3.64 1.34
N ALA A 184 10.80 2.33 1.31
CA ALA A 184 10.65 1.47 2.48
C ALA A 184 11.58 1.88 3.63
N LYS A 185 12.83 2.25 3.33
CA LYS A 185 13.80 2.75 4.30
C LYS A 185 13.37 4.10 4.89
N LEU A 186 12.87 5.02 4.05
CA LEU A 186 12.33 6.30 4.48
C LEU A 186 11.14 6.12 5.43
N MET A 187 10.19 5.24 5.08
CA MET A 187 9.06 4.93 5.96
C MET A 187 9.50 4.39 7.32
N ARG A 188 10.47 3.48 7.36
CA ARG A 188 11.03 2.97 8.62
C ARG A 188 11.73 4.05 9.44
N LYS A 189 12.54 4.91 8.80
CA LYS A 189 13.24 6.02 9.46
C LYS A 189 12.26 7.02 10.10
N VAL A 190 11.16 7.29 9.43
CA VAL A 190 10.14 8.25 9.87
C VAL A 190 9.11 7.59 10.80
N GLY A 191 9.04 6.26 10.83
CA GLY A 191 8.09 5.51 11.66
C GLY A 191 6.66 5.48 11.10
N VAL A 192 6.51 5.59 9.77
CA VAL A 192 5.20 5.60 9.10
C VAL A 192 4.93 4.30 8.34
N GLN A 193 3.65 3.95 8.21
CA GLN A 193 3.23 2.66 7.65
C GLN A 193 2.93 2.69 6.14
N ASN A 194 2.76 3.87 5.55
CA ASN A 194 2.44 3.99 4.14
C ASN A 194 3.03 5.26 3.52
N ARG A 195 3.02 5.29 2.16
CA ARG A 195 3.56 6.36 1.34
C ARG A 195 2.88 7.71 1.57
N ILE A 196 1.55 7.70 1.80
CA ILE A 196 0.79 8.94 2.03
C ILE A 196 1.23 9.56 3.35
N ALA A 197 1.32 8.74 4.41
CA ALA A 197 1.83 9.19 5.71
C ALA A 197 3.25 9.75 5.60
N LEU A 198 4.11 9.13 4.76
CA LEU A 198 5.46 9.64 4.50
C LEU A 198 5.44 11.01 3.81
N SER A 199 4.60 11.17 2.77
CA SER A 199 4.45 12.45 2.06
C SER A 199 3.95 13.54 3.01
N VAL A 200 2.90 13.26 3.77
CA VAL A 200 2.32 14.22 4.73
C VAL A 200 3.34 14.59 5.80
N HIS A 201 4.04 13.60 6.35
CA HIS A 201 5.10 13.84 7.35
C HIS A 201 6.20 14.75 6.78
N ALA A 202 6.64 14.50 5.55
CA ALA A 202 7.69 15.30 4.92
C ALA A 202 7.27 16.76 4.71
N ILE A 203 6.01 16.99 4.32
CA ILE A 203 5.45 18.33 4.16
C ILE A 203 5.28 19.04 5.51
N THR A 204 4.66 18.37 6.49
CA THR A 204 4.35 18.97 7.81
C THR A 204 5.60 19.33 8.62
N HIS A 205 6.69 18.59 8.44
CA HIS A 205 7.94 18.83 9.15
C HIS A 205 8.99 19.55 8.30
N SER A 206 8.58 20.09 7.14
CA SER A 206 9.46 20.84 6.23
C SER A 206 10.77 20.09 5.89
N LEU A 207 10.66 18.73 5.76
CA LEU A 207 11.81 17.88 5.47
C LEU A 207 12.28 18.03 4.00
N VAL A 208 11.40 18.56 3.16
CA VAL A 208 11.66 18.92 1.76
C VAL A 208 11.00 20.25 1.47
N THR A 209 11.67 21.10 0.71
CA THR A 209 11.07 22.31 0.15
C THR A 209 10.24 21.90 -1.05
N ALA A 210 8.92 22.06 -0.98
CA ALA A 210 8.08 21.94 -2.16
C ALA A 210 8.47 23.05 -3.12
N ASN A 211 9.38 22.79 -4.04
CA ASN A 211 9.62 23.71 -5.15
C ASN A 211 8.34 23.79 -6.00
N LYS A 212 7.84 25.02 -6.13
CA LYS A 212 6.75 25.38 -7.06
C LYS A 212 7.12 25.07 -8.50
#